data_79c0c315b5442c23126a322440ce7d52
#
_entry.id   79c0c315b5442c23126a322440ce7d52
#
_cell.length_a   1.000
_cell.length_b   1.000
_cell.length_c   1.000
_cell.angle_alpha   90.00
_cell.angle_beta   90.00
_cell.angle_gamma   90.00
#
_symmetry.space_group_name_H-M   'P 1'
#
loop_
_entity.id
_entity.type
_entity.pdbx_description
1 polymer ?
#
loop_
_entity_poly.entity_id
_entity_poly.type
_entity_poly.pdbx_seq_one_letter_code
_entity_poly.pdbx_strand_id
1 'polypeptide(L)'
;MNIFNVITLFGGLAMFLYGMRMMGDGLKNSSSGTLKKAMERITGTPIKAFLLGLTVTAVVQSSTATIVLTSGLVGAGIISLGQSLGIIIGANVGTTITGQIIRLLDLNSSGTWFLQFLKPSTLAPLALIIGIVIIMGMKSSDSAKIGHIIIGFGILFSGLLTMTDAVSVLSDSGIVERLFSVLGENPLLAYLSGAGVAFALQSSSATIGILQAFSTSGQLTFGEIYTVLVGVYLGDCVTTAIVCNIGAKPDAKRVGVVNILYNLSKSALILLVVTIIHKAGLLDGIWNQAIYSGGIANTNTVFNLACALILLPFVGIYEKVSYKLVKSEPVALGKYDEMLDSLNPVFISTPAMAFGRCYDVLLVMCQLARTNIRHALDMFFQFDPQVIKQMEEEEDSIDKMADQVSNYLVQISATITSHYHVEIMNYYFSAITEFERLGDHALNIAEIAAELHNKNSAFSKAALSELTVLWELLDTILNHTSEAFRKQNLTEARQIEPLEQVVDDLVNVLKINHLDRLRKGKCGVFNGSEFFNLLSEAERISDVCSNVGVATVARAKPEIKHQVHNYISMLHSGKDEEFNQVYQKTHDEYFKRLNTITTN
;
A
#
# COMPACT_ATOMS: atom_id res chain seq x y z
N MET A 1 14.66 19.18 42.67
CA MET A 1 14.24 18.91 41.29
C MET A 1 13.38 20.08 40.83
N ASN A 2 13.81 20.82 39.81
CA ASN A 2 12.99 21.91 39.28
C ASN A 2 12.04 21.35 38.22
N ILE A 3 10.72 21.52 38.40
CA ILE A 3 9.68 21.04 37.50
C ILE A 3 9.92 21.50 36.05
N PHE A 4 10.54 22.65 35.86
CA PHE A 4 10.87 23.20 34.54
C PHE A 4 11.86 22.32 33.76
N ASN A 5 12.84 21.69 34.42
CA ASN A 5 13.81 20.80 33.78
C ASN A 5 13.12 19.50 33.29
N VAL A 6 12.15 19.01 34.05
CA VAL A 6 11.33 17.87 33.63
C VAL A 6 10.46 18.22 32.42
N ILE A 7 9.84 19.39 32.43
CA ILE A 7 9.07 19.90 31.29
C ILE A 7 9.97 20.05 30.05
N THR A 8 11.18 20.57 30.21
CA THR A 8 12.17 20.73 29.13
C THR A 8 12.58 19.36 28.57
N LEU A 9 12.81 18.35 29.45
CA LEU A 9 13.14 16.98 29.02
C LEU A 9 12.02 16.38 28.19
N PHE A 10 10.78 16.46 28.66
CA PHE A 10 9.63 15.92 27.92
C PHE A 10 9.33 16.74 26.64
N GLY A 11 9.56 18.06 26.66
CA GLY A 11 9.47 18.91 25.48
C GLY A 11 10.50 18.54 24.41
N GLY A 12 11.75 18.31 24.82
CA GLY A 12 12.80 17.79 23.94
C GLY A 12 12.46 16.41 23.38
N LEU A 13 11.93 15.51 24.22
CA LEU A 13 11.45 14.18 23.78
C LEU A 13 10.33 14.30 22.74
N ALA A 14 9.36 15.17 22.97
CA ALA A 14 8.27 15.38 22.01
C ALA A 14 8.79 15.89 20.65
N MET A 15 9.72 16.85 20.65
CA MET A 15 10.38 17.33 19.43
C MET A 15 11.18 16.21 18.74
N PHE A 16 11.95 15.43 19.50
CA PHE A 16 12.72 14.31 18.98
C PHE A 16 11.81 13.28 18.29
N LEU A 17 10.73 12.84 18.95
CA LEU A 17 9.75 11.88 18.41
C LEU A 17 9.05 12.44 17.15
N TYR A 18 8.65 13.69 17.17
CA TYR A 18 8.00 14.34 16.04
C TYR A 18 8.95 14.49 14.85
N GLY A 19 10.19 14.91 15.09
CA GLY A 19 11.23 15.02 14.05
C GLY A 19 11.54 13.67 13.42
N MET A 20 11.67 12.61 14.24
CA MET A 20 11.89 11.24 13.77
C MET A 20 10.72 10.76 12.89
N ARG A 21 9.48 11.01 13.33
CA ARG A 21 8.27 10.64 12.55
C ARG A 21 8.21 11.41 11.23
N MET A 22 8.43 12.71 11.25
CA MET A 22 8.41 13.57 10.05
C MET A 22 9.45 13.14 9.01
N MET A 23 10.68 12.85 9.48
CA MET A 23 11.76 12.33 8.63
C MET A 23 11.40 10.97 8.04
N GLY A 24 10.88 10.05 8.85
CA GLY A 24 10.45 8.71 8.42
C GLY A 24 9.30 8.75 7.41
N ASP A 25 8.28 9.57 7.64
CA ASP A 25 7.16 9.74 6.70
C ASP A 25 7.62 10.34 5.36
N GLY A 26 8.54 11.31 5.40
CA GLY A 26 9.16 11.88 4.19
C GLY A 26 9.92 10.84 3.37
N LEU A 27 10.74 10.00 4.01
CA LEU A 27 11.50 8.91 3.39
C LEU A 27 10.56 7.84 2.82
N LYS A 28 9.54 7.43 3.57
CA LYS A 28 8.51 6.47 3.14
C LYS A 28 7.77 6.95 1.88
N ASN A 29 7.33 8.20 1.87
CA ASN A 29 6.60 8.80 0.76
C ASN A 29 7.48 8.96 -0.50
N SER A 30 8.78 9.20 -0.33
CA SER A 30 9.74 9.28 -1.44
C SER A 30 10.07 7.90 -2.04
N SER A 31 9.96 6.82 -1.26
CA SER A 31 10.42 5.47 -1.62
C SER A 31 9.29 4.51 -1.97
N SER A 32 8.01 4.89 -1.83
CA SER A 32 6.86 3.98 -1.83
C SER A 32 6.75 3.09 -3.08
N GLY A 33 6.98 3.62 -4.28
CA GLY A 33 6.91 2.83 -5.51
C GLY A 33 8.08 1.85 -5.70
N THR A 34 9.28 2.24 -5.29
CA THR A 34 10.49 1.40 -5.34
C THR A 34 10.44 0.32 -4.27
N LEU A 35 9.94 0.68 -3.08
CA LEU A 35 9.76 -0.23 -1.95
C LEU A 35 8.80 -1.38 -2.29
N LYS A 36 7.63 -1.07 -2.89
CA LYS A 36 6.67 -2.06 -3.36
C LYS A 36 7.34 -3.06 -4.31
N LYS A 37 7.98 -2.57 -5.38
CA LYS A 37 8.67 -3.41 -6.38
C LYS A 37 9.79 -4.25 -5.78
N ALA A 38 10.53 -3.72 -4.80
CA ALA A 38 11.60 -4.44 -4.13
C ALA A 38 11.03 -5.59 -3.26
N MET A 39 9.97 -5.35 -2.51
CA MET A 39 9.36 -6.36 -1.64
C MET A 39 8.64 -7.47 -2.44
N GLU A 40 8.01 -7.15 -3.56
CA GLU A 40 7.37 -8.13 -4.44
C GLU A 40 8.40 -9.02 -5.20
N ARG A 41 9.61 -8.51 -5.43
CA ARG A 41 10.69 -9.25 -6.13
C ARG A 41 11.58 -10.07 -5.20
N ILE A 42 11.16 -10.32 -3.96
CA ILE A 42 11.95 -11.09 -3.00
C ILE A 42 12.20 -12.48 -3.54
N THR A 43 13.44 -12.77 -3.78
CA THR A 43 13.91 -14.06 -4.25
C THR A 43 14.21 -14.96 -3.07
N GLY A 44 13.92 -16.25 -3.21
CA GLY A 44 13.88 -17.27 -2.19
C GLY A 44 15.16 -17.59 -1.37
N THR A 45 16.05 -16.61 -1.13
CA THR A 45 17.20 -16.84 -0.23
C THR A 45 17.09 -15.97 1.03
N PRO A 46 17.29 -16.54 2.24
CA PRO A 46 17.21 -15.79 3.51
C PRO A 46 18.12 -14.58 3.57
N ILE A 47 19.30 -14.65 2.92
CA ILE A 47 20.27 -13.54 2.91
C ILE A 47 19.73 -12.34 2.11
N LYS A 48 19.11 -12.57 0.94
CA LYS A 48 18.52 -11.47 0.15
C LYS A 48 17.34 -10.85 0.88
N ALA A 49 16.52 -11.65 1.52
CA ALA A 49 15.42 -11.17 2.36
C ALA A 49 15.95 -10.36 3.56
N PHE A 50 17.03 -10.79 4.20
CA PHE A 50 17.72 -10.04 5.25
C PHE A 50 18.22 -8.68 4.77
N LEU A 51 18.94 -8.63 3.65
CA LEU A 51 19.44 -7.37 3.09
C LEU A 51 18.29 -6.43 2.71
N LEU A 52 17.19 -6.98 2.19
CA LEU A 52 16.00 -6.20 1.88
C LEU A 52 15.39 -5.59 3.15
N GLY A 53 15.15 -6.41 4.20
CA GLY A 53 14.61 -5.94 5.48
C GLY A 53 15.50 -4.86 6.13
N LEU A 54 16.81 -5.05 6.09
CA LEU A 54 17.79 -4.07 6.56
C LEU A 54 17.68 -2.75 5.78
N THR A 55 17.70 -2.81 4.45
CA THR A 55 17.66 -1.61 3.60
C THR A 55 16.33 -0.88 3.73
N VAL A 56 15.21 -1.63 3.71
CA VAL A 56 13.88 -1.05 3.86
C VAL A 56 13.75 -0.33 5.21
N THR A 57 14.16 -0.97 6.29
CA THR A 57 14.08 -0.36 7.63
C THR A 57 15.02 0.83 7.78
N ALA A 58 16.21 0.76 7.22
CA ALA A 58 17.15 1.89 7.21
C ALA A 58 16.57 3.11 6.49
N VAL A 59 15.86 2.89 5.38
CA VAL A 59 15.19 3.96 4.61
C VAL A 59 13.92 4.43 5.31
N VAL A 60 13.03 3.52 5.72
CA VAL A 60 11.74 3.85 6.36
C VAL A 60 11.92 4.35 7.79
N GLN A 61 13.08 4.07 8.43
CA GLN A 61 13.39 4.42 9.82
C GLN A 61 12.41 3.81 10.85
N SER A 62 11.75 2.68 10.48
CA SER A 62 10.79 1.99 11.33
C SER A 62 10.79 0.49 11.07
N SER A 63 11.31 -0.30 12.02
CA SER A 63 11.23 -1.77 12.01
C SER A 63 9.79 -2.25 12.12
N THR A 64 8.99 -1.63 12.98
CA THR A 64 7.57 -1.94 13.15
C THR A 64 6.83 -1.81 11.81
N ALA A 65 6.98 -0.69 11.10
CA ALA A 65 6.36 -0.49 9.80
C ALA A 65 6.80 -1.55 8.78
N THR A 66 8.09 -1.89 8.74
CA THR A 66 8.62 -2.91 7.82
C THR A 66 8.06 -4.31 8.13
N ILE A 67 7.99 -4.69 9.41
CA ILE A 67 7.51 -6.02 9.84
C ILE A 67 5.99 -6.12 9.65
N VAL A 68 5.23 -5.07 9.98
CA VAL A 68 3.77 -5.02 9.76
C VAL A 68 3.45 -5.11 8.27
N LEU A 69 4.18 -4.39 7.43
CA LEU A 69 4.05 -4.49 5.98
C LEU A 69 4.36 -5.92 5.47
N THR A 70 5.42 -6.52 5.99
CA THR A 70 5.80 -7.91 5.71
C THR A 70 4.69 -8.89 6.13
N SER A 71 4.09 -8.68 7.31
CA SER A 71 2.93 -9.44 7.81
C SER A 71 1.75 -9.36 6.84
N GLY A 72 1.45 -8.16 6.32
CA GLY A 72 0.43 -7.97 5.30
C GLY A 72 0.71 -8.72 4.00
N LEU A 73 1.97 -8.70 3.52
CA LEU A 73 2.38 -9.44 2.31
C LEU A 73 2.26 -10.96 2.50
N VAL A 74 2.59 -11.46 3.68
CA VAL A 74 2.41 -12.88 4.03
C VAL A 74 0.93 -13.23 4.12
N GLY A 75 0.11 -12.40 4.77
CA GLY A 75 -1.34 -12.58 4.87
C GLY A 75 -2.05 -12.53 3.52
N ALA A 76 -1.52 -11.77 2.56
CA ALA A 76 -2.00 -11.70 1.18
C ALA A 76 -1.44 -12.81 0.27
N GLY A 77 -0.64 -13.75 0.79
CA GLY A 77 -0.04 -14.84 0.00
C GLY A 77 1.04 -14.41 -1.00
N ILE A 78 1.47 -13.13 -0.97
CA ILE A 78 2.46 -12.58 -1.92
C ILE A 78 3.86 -13.09 -1.64
N ILE A 79 4.18 -13.28 -0.37
CA ILE A 79 5.42 -13.90 0.09
C ILE A 79 5.10 -14.99 1.11
N SER A 80 5.92 -16.03 1.14
CA SER A 80 5.77 -17.08 2.15
C SER A 80 6.27 -16.61 3.52
N LEU A 81 5.77 -17.26 4.59
CA LEU A 81 6.28 -17.03 5.95
C LEU A 81 7.79 -17.24 6.01
N GLY A 82 8.33 -18.32 5.40
CA GLY A 82 9.76 -18.60 5.36
C GLY A 82 10.59 -17.47 4.73
N GLN A 83 10.07 -16.81 3.66
CA GLN A 83 10.72 -15.64 3.04
C GLN A 83 10.71 -14.41 3.96
N SER A 84 9.65 -14.24 4.75
CA SER A 84 9.51 -13.11 5.68
C SER A 84 10.52 -13.12 6.83
N LEU A 85 11.02 -14.28 7.21
CA LEU A 85 11.93 -14.44 8.35
C LEU A 85 13.22 -13.64 8.18
N GLY A 86 13.81 -13.68 6.98
CA GLY A 86 14.97 -12.86 6.67
C GLY A 86 14.69 -11.38 6.79
N ILE A 87 13.52 -10.93 6.32
CA ILE A 87 13.11 -9.51 6.39
C ILE A 87 12.99 -9.07 7.85
N ILE A 88 12.38 -9.88 8.71
CA ILE A 88 12.20 -9.58 10.15
C ILE A 88 13.57 -9.37 10.82
N ILE A 89 14.52 -10.30 10.58
CA ILE A 89 15.86 -10.19 11.15
C ILE A 89 16.60 -8.98 10.59
N GLY A 90 16.51 -8.75 9.28
CA GLY A 90 17.11 -7.59 8.62
C GLY A 90 16.54 -6.26 9.12
N ALA A 91 15.23 -6.20 9.37
CA ALA A 91 14.57 -5.01 9.92
C ALA A 91 15.09 -4.67 11.32
N ASN A 92 15.31 -5.65 12.18
CA ASN A 92 15.92 -5.44 13.50
C ASN A 92 17.34 -4.85 13.40
N VAL A 93 18.15 -5.31 12.45
CA VAL A 93 19.48 -4.73 12.20
C VAL A 93 19.39 -3.33 11.60
N GLY A 94 18.47 -3.11 10.64
CA GLY A 94 18.26 -1.82 9.99
C GLY A 94 17.90 -0.68 10.95
N THR A 95 17.21 -0.99 12.05
CA THR A 95 16.89 -0.04 13.11
C THR A 95 18.13 0.57 13.76
N THR A 96 19.27 -0.13 13.79
CA THR A 96 20.51 0.37 14.40
C THR A 96 21.09 1.59 13.69
N ILE A 97 20.75 1.80 12.42
CA ILE A 97 21.19 2.97 11.64
C ILE A 97 20.71 4.27 12.27
N THR A 98 19.50 4.30 12.85
CA THR A 98 19.01 5.48 13.59
C THR A 98 19.95 5.83 14.75
N GLY A 99 20.37 4.85 15.55
CA GLY A 99 21.35 5.07 16.63
C GLY A 99 22.69 5.59 16.12
N GLN A 100 23.15 5.13 14.95
CA GLN A 100 24.38 5.62 14.33
C GLN A 100 24.25 7.07 13.82
N ILE A 101 23.05 7.50 13.40
CA ILE A 101 22.79 8.91 13.08
C ILE A 101 22.86 9.76 14.36
N ILE A 102 22.23 9.30 15.45
CA ILE A 102 22.25 10.01 16.75
C ILE A 102 23.66 10.10 17.34
N ARG A 103 24.56 9.16 17.01
CA ARG A 103 25.98 9.21 17.39
C ARG A 103 26.67 10.53 17.05
N LEU A 104 26.15 11.31 16.10
CA LEU A 104 26.67 12.65 15.81
C LEU A 104 26.73 13.57 17.05
N LEU A 105 25.97 13.25 18.14
CA LEU A 105 26.09 13.96 19.44
C LEU A 105 27.50 13.95 20.03
N ASP A 106 28.27 12.87 19.77
CA ASP A 106 29.64 12.73 20.31
C ASP A 106 30.71 13.53 19.55
N LEU A 107 30.32 14.25 18.47
CA LEU A 107 31.28 15.03 17.70
C LEU A 107 31.82 16.22 18.53
N ASN A 108 32.87 15.96 19.29
CA ASN A 108 33.66 17.00 19.98
C ASN A 108 34.61 17.66 18.98
N SER A 109 34.44 18.93 18.73
CA SER A 109 35.24 19.66 17.77
C SER A 109 36.37 20.43 18.45
N SER A 110 37.50 19.80 18.62
CA SER A 110 38.80 20.48 18.75
C SER A 110 39.56 20.55 17.40
N GLY A 111 38.84 20.37 16.26
CA GLY A 111 39.41 20.24 14.93
C GLY A 111 38.98 21.33 13.94
N THR A 112 39.28 21.13 12.66
CA THR A 112 39.05 22.00 11.53
C THR A 112 37.63 22.58 11.45
N TRP A 113 37.51 23.82 10.92
CA TRP A 113 36.23 24.55 10.74
C TRP A 113 35.12 23.71 10.08
N PHE A 114 35.47 22.77 9.20
CA PHE A 114 34.52 21.86 8.53
C PHE A 114 33.80 20.93 9.52
N LEU A 115 34.49 20.43 10.55
CA LEU A 115 33.87 19.59 11.58
C LEU A 115 32.85 20.34 12.44
N GLN A 116 32.96 21.66 12.54
CA GLN A 116 31.98 22.48 13.26
C GLN A 116 30.61 22.49 12.53
N PHE A 117 30.60 22.40 11.20
CA PHE A 117 29.33 22.28 10.42
C PHE A 117 28.64 20.94 10.64
N LEU A 118 29.38 19.89 10.96
CA LEU A 118 28.81 18.54 11.18
C LEU A 118 28.27 18.35 12.62
N LYS A 119 28.50 19.30 13.51
CA LYS A 119 27.93 19.27 14.87
C LYS A 119 26.40 19.36 14.82
N PRO A 120 25.68 18.57 15.63
CA PRO A 120 24.22 18.66 15.74
C PRO A 120 23.72 20.06 16.04
N SER A 121 24.45 20.85 16.88
CA SER A 121 24.10 22.23 17.20
C SER A 121 24.14 23.20 16.01
N THR A 122 24.89 22.86 14.96
CA THR A 122 24.97 23.64 13.70
C THR A 122 24.09 23.00 12.62
N LEU A 123 24.14 21.67 12.51
CA LEU A 123 23.36 20.94 11.52
C LEU A 123 21.84 21.07 11.69
N ALA A 124 21.36 21.07 12.95
CA ALA A 124 19.92 21.14 13.20
C ALA A 124 19.31 22.46 12.72
N PRO A 125 19.80 23.66 13.10
CA PRO A 125 19.30 24.94 12.56
C PRO A 125 19.48 25.04 11.05
N LEU A 126 20.63 24.58 10.50
CA LEU A 126 20.89 24.60 9.08
C LEU A 126 19.88 23.74 8.30
N ALA A 127 19.58 22.54 8.78
CA ALA A 127 18.57 21.66 8.20
C ALA A 127 17.18 22.30 8.25
N LEU A 128 16.81 22.97 9.34
CA LEU A 128 15.52 23.68 9.42
C LEU A 128 15.43 24.81 8.38
N ILE A 129 16.49 25.61 8.23
CA ILE A 129 16.53 26.68 7.23
C ILE A 129 16.41 26.10 5.81
N ILE A 130 17.25 25.13 5.46
CA ILE A 130 17.25 24.51 4.13
C ILE A 130 15.90 23.86 3.84
N GLY A 131 15.36 23.11 4.79
CA GLY A 131 14.10 22.41 4.61
C GLY A 131 12.92 23.36 4.39
N ILE A 132 12.84 24.47 5.14
CA ILE A 132 11.82 25.51 4.96
C ILE A 132 11.97 26.20 3.59
N VAL A 133 13.20 26.54 3.19
CA VAL A 133 13.45 27.17 1.88
C VAL A 133 13.00 26.24 0.74
N ILE A 134 13.24 24.93 0.86
CA ILE A 134 12.80 23.94 -0.13
C ILE A 134 11.26 23.86 -0.19
N ILE A 135 10.59 23.78 0.96
CA ILE A 135 9.12 23.67 1.00
C ILE A 135 8.45 24.94 0.46
N MET A 136 8.95 26.12 0.83
CA MET A 136 8.34 27.40 0.44
C MET A 136 8.76 27.85 -0.95
N GLY A 137 9.99 27.52 -1.38
CA GLY A 137 10.57 28.00 -2.64
C GLY A 137 10.30 27.12 -3.85
N MET A 138 10.03 25.84 -3.66
CA MET A 138 9.87 24.88 -4.75
C MET A 138 8.46 24.30 -4.74
N LYS A 139 7.67 24.53 -5.80
CA LYS A 139 6.26 24.10 -5.91
C LYS A 139 6.06 22.64 -6.34
N SER A 140 7.11 21.84 -6.42
CA SER A 140 7.04 20.42 -6.81
C SER A 140 6.66 19.53 -5.62
N SER A 141 5.79 18.52 -5.85
CA SER A 141 5.41 17.51 -4.86
C SER A 141 6.62 16.75 -4.28
N ASP A 142 7.65 16.51 -5.09
CA ASP A 142 8.86 15.79 -4.65
C ASP A 142 9.77 16.68 -3.80
N SER A 143 9.80 17.98 -4.06
CA SER A 143 10.52 18.94 -3.24
C SER A 143 9.94 19.05 -1.83
N ALA A 144 8.61 18.99 -1.69
CA ALA A 144 7.95 18.98 -0.38
C ALA A 144 8.37 17.76 0.45
N LYS A 145 8.48 16.57 -0.17
CA LYS A 145 8.93 15.35 0.51
C LYS A 145 10.37 15.48 1.03
N ILE A 146 11.28 15.98 0.20
CA ILE A 146 12.68 16.24 0.58
C ILE A 146 12.75 17.28 1.70
N GLY A 147 11.99 18.35 1.59
CA GLY A 147 11.90 19.37 2.63
C GLY A 147 11.44 18.81 3.98
N HIS A 148 10.44 17.92 3.99
CA HIS A 148 9.98 17.25 5.22
C HIS A 148 11.05 16.35 5.84
N ILE A 149 11.84 15.63 5.02
CA ILE A 149 12.97 14.82 5.52
C ILE A 149 13.99 15.71 6.22
N ILE A 150 14.36 16.81 5.59
CA ILE A 150 15.40 17.73 6.10
C ILE A 150 14.91 18.47 7.36
N ILE A 151 13.66 18.95 7.37
CA ILE A 151 13.06 19.58 8.57
C ILE A 151 12.94 18.56 9.70
N GLY A 152 12.47 17.33 9.40
CA GLY A 152 12.38 16.25 10.38
C GLY A 152 13.71 15.96 11.04
N PHE A 153 14.80 15.91 10.28
CA PHE A 153 16.17 15.79 10.79
C PHE A 153 16.54 16.97 11.72
N GLY A 154 16.24 18.20 11.31
CA GLY A 154 16.51 19.39 12.10
C GLY A 154 15.75 19.41 13.44
N ILE A 155 14.45 19.07 13.42
CA ILE A 155 13.62 18.99 14.63
C ILE A 155 14.09 17.86 15.55
N LEU A 156 14.46 16.69 14.98
CA LEU A 156 14.99 15.55 15.71
C LEU A 156 16.21 15.95 16.55
N PHE A 157 17.21 16.56 15.90
CA PHE A 157 18.41 16.97 16.59
C PHE A 157 18.20 18.15 17.56
N SER A 158 17.30 19.08 17.24
CA SER A 158 16.91 20.15 18.17
C SER A 158 16.28 19.57 19.44
N GLY A 159 15.37 18.60 19.29
CA GLY A 159 14.78 17.89 20.43
C GLY A 159 15.81 17.13 21.24
N LEU A 160 16.74 16.47 20.59
CA LEU A 160 17.81 15.71 21.22
C LEU A 160 18.78 16.60 22.00
N LEU A 161 19.18 17.77 21.46
CA LEU A 161 19.99 18.78 22.17
C LEU A 161 19.25 19.32 23.39
N THR A 162 17.95 19.65 23.25
CA THR A 162 17.11 20.08 24.36
C THR A 162 17.03 19.02 25.48
N MET A 163 16.93 17.75 25.12
CA MET A 163 16.98 16.62 26.09
C MET A 163 18.35 16.56 26.77
N THR A 164 19.45 16.67 26.01
CA THR A 164 20.82 16.63 26.55
C THR A 164 21.06 17.74 27.55
N ASP A 165 20.60 18.96 27.25
CA ASP A 165 20.72 20.11 28.16
C ASP A 165 19.91 19.85 29.44
N ALA A 166 18.68 19.33 29.35
CA ALA A 166 17.89 19.01 30.53
C ALA A 166 18.50 17.88 31.36
N VAL A 167 19.08 16.84 30.69
CA VAL A 167 19.77 15.73 31.35
C VAL A 167 21.03 16.20 32.09
N SER A 168 21.79 17.12 31.52
CA SER A 168 23.01 17.66 32.21
C SER A 168 22.66 18.29 33.57
N VAL A 169 21.61 19.09 33.62
CA VAL A 169 21.11 19.69 34.87
C VAL A 169 20.58 18.66 35.87
N LEU A 170 19.90 17.58 35.37
CA LEU A 170 19.44 16.49 36.21
C LEU A 170 20.61 15.66 36.74
N SER A 171 21.65 15.48 35.94
CA SER A 171 22.87 14.76 36.27
C SER A 171 23.63 15.47 37.42
N ASP A 172 23.78 16.79 37.37
CA ASP A 172 24.39 17.57 38.42
C ASP A 172 23.67 17.43 39.78
N SER A 173 22.41 17.04 39.77
CA SER A 173 21.63 16.74 40.98
C SER A 173 21.82 15.32 41.52
N GLY A 174 22.59 14.45 40.84
CA GLY A 174 22.85 13.07 41.21
C GLY A 174 21.63 12.11 40.97
N ILE A 175 20.58 12.59 40.34
CA ILE A 175 19.35 11.78 40.09
C ILE A 175 19.61 10.72 39.02
N VAL A 176 20.32 11.10 37.95
CA VAL A 176 20.63 10.19 36.82
C VAL A 176 21.51 9.05 37.32
N GLU A 177 22.57 9.36 38.06
CA GLU A 177 23.48 8.37 38.67
C GLU A 177 22.74 7.39 39.57
N ARG A 178 21.89 7.89 40.49
CA ARG A 178 21.08 7.02 41.36
C ARG A 178 20.13 6.10 40.60
N LEU A 179 19.47 6.62 39.57
CA LEU A 179 18.55 5.83 38.77
C LEU A 179 19.28 4.67 38.09
N PHE A 180 20.38 4.95 37.42
CA PHE A 180 21.12 3.92 36.66
C PHE A 180 21.92 3.00 37.57
N SER A 181 22.41 3.46 38.71
CA SER A 181 23.01 2.59 39.74
C SER A 181 22.03 1.52 40.24
N VAL A 182 20.79 1.92 40.58
CA VAL A 182 19.74 0.94 40.98
C VAL A 182 19.42 -0.04 39.87
N LEU A 183 19.41 0.42 38.62
CA LEU A 183 19.20 -0.45 37.46
C LEU A 183 20.40 -1.40 37.25
N GLY A 184 21.64 -0.92 37.46
CA GLY A 184 22.86 -1.72 37.37
C GLY A 184 22.93 -2.83 38.39
N GLU A 185 22.46 -2.60 39.63
CA GLU A 185 22.40 -3.59 40.70
C GLU A 185 21.35 -4.69 40.48
N ASN A 186 20.28 -4.37 39.70
CA ASN A 186 19.20 -5.31 39.44
C ASN A 186 18.97 -5.54 37.93
N PRO A 187 19.62 -6.50 37.30
CA PRO A 187 19.52 -6.77 35.88
C PRO A 187 18.07 -7.02 35.37
N LEU A 188 17.23 -7.63 36.20
CA LEU A 188 15.83 -7.88 35.83
C LEU A 188 15.03 -6.57 35.76
N LEU A 189 15.23 -5.69 36.75
CA LEU A 189 14.59 -4.38 36.76
C LEU A 189 15.08 -3.53 35.57
N ALA A 190 16.37 -3.56 35.29
CA ALA A 190 16.97 -2.88 34.14
C ALA A 190 16.36 -3.37 32.81
N TYR A 191 16.25 -4.69 32.65
CA TYR A 191 15.64 -5.31 31.46
C TYR A 191 14.16 -4.90 31.30
N LEU A 192 13.38 -4.99 32.38
CA LEU A 192 11.96 -4.63 32.37
C LEU A 192 11.74 -3.13 32.16
N SER A 193 12.63 -2.27 32.71
CA SER A 193 12.53 -0.81 32.47
C SER A 193 12.77 -0.47 31.00
N GLY A 194 13.81 -1.05 30.37
CA GLY A 194 14.04 -0.89 28.94
C GLY A 194 12.88 -1.38 28.08
N ALA A 195 12.33 -2.55 28.43
CA ALA A 195 11.15 -3.10 27.76
C ALA A 195 9.90 -2.22 27.95
N GLY A 196 9.65 -1.73 29.16
CA GLY A 196 8.51 -0.87 29.48
C GLY A 196 8.54 0.48 28.75
N VAL A 197 9.71 1.12 28.71
CA VAL A 197 9.87 2.39 27.98
C VAL A 197 9.70 2.18 26.47
N ALA A 198 10.30 1.14 25.90
CA ALA A 198 10.15 0.84 24.47
C ALA A 198 8.70 0.47 24.10
N PHE A 199 8.00 -0.24 24.97
CA PHE A 199 6.58 -0.55 24.83
C PHE A 199 5.72 0.72 24.86
N ALA A 200 5.97 1.61 25.84
CA ALA A 200 5.21 2.85 26.00
C ALA A 200 5.42 3.81 24.81
N LEU A 201 6.65 3.92 24.31
CA LEU A 201 7.00 4.76 23.15
C LEU A 201 6.71 4.09 21.81
N GLN A 202 6.43 2.79 21.80
CA GLN A 202 6.24 1.99 20.59
C GLN A 202 7.40 2.11 19.59
N SER A 203 8.62 2.32 20.09
CA SER A 203 9.82 2.58 19.28
C SER A 203 11.09 2.24 20.02
N SER A 204 11.83 1.26 19.53
CA SER A 204 13.17 0.93 19.99
C SER A 204 14.17 2.05 19.70
N SER A 205 14.09 2.65 18.50
CA SER A 205 14.97 3.75 18.11
C SER A 205 14.81 4.97 19.01
N ALA A 206 13.56 5.31 19.38
CA ALA A 206 13.29 6.41 20.29
C ALA A 206 13.86 6.14 21.69
N THR A 207 13.68 4.94 22.21
CA THR A 207 14.21 4.55 23.53
C THR A 207 15.73 4.56 23.54
N ILE A 208 16.37 4.07 22.49
CA ILE A 208 17.83 4.12 22.34
C ILE A 208 18.32 5.58 22.25
N GLY A 209 17.60 6.46 21.53
CA GLY A 209 17.91 7.87 21.47
C GLY A 209 17.84 8.57 22.84
N ILE A 210 16.88 8.20 23.69
CA ILE A 210 16.82 8.66 25.07
C ILE A 210 18.05 8.18 25.86
N LEU A 211 18.44 6.92 25.77
CA LEU A 211 19.64 6.40 26.42
C LEU A 211 20.91 7.13 25.94
N GLN A 212 21.00 7.42 24.64
CA GLN A 212 22.09 8.19 24.06
C GLN A 212 22.12 9.64 24.59
N ALA A 213 20.97 10.29 24.78
CA ALA A 213 20.90 11.60 25.39
C ALA A 213 21.36 11.56 26.86
N PHE A 214 20.93 10.56 27.63
CA PHE A 214 21.38 10.40 29.02
C PHE A 214 22.89 10.12 29.11
N SER A 215 23.47 9.38 28.16
CA SER A 215 24.88 9.05 28.14
C SER A 215 25.83 10.26 27.95
N THR A 216 25.31 11.36 27.42
CA THR A 216 26.12 12.60 27.24
C THR A 216 26.57 13.20 28.57
N SER A 217 25.91 12.85 29.69
CA SER A 217 26.35 13.25 31.05
C SER A 217 27.71 12.66 31.44
N GLY A 218 28.18 11.62 30.77
CA GLY A 218 29.41 10.88 31.08
C GLY A 218 29.37 10.07 32.37
N GLN A 219 28.21 9.94 33.00
CA GLN A 219 28.03 9.22 34.27
C GLN A 219 27.58 7.78 34.11
N LEU A 220 27.13 7.39 32.91
CA LEU A 220 26.62 6.06 32.65
C LEU A 220 27.73 5.09 32.24
N THR A 221 27.71 3.89 32.77
CA THR A 221 28.66 2.84 32.43
C THR A 221 28.06 1.77 31.51
N PHE A 222 28.90 1.01 30.82
CA PHE A 222 28.45 -0.10 29.98
C PHE A 222 27.64 -1.14 30.79
N GLY A 223 28.13 -1.48 32.02
CA GLY A 223 27.49 -2.45 32.91
C GLY A 223 26.06 -2.07 33.31
N GLU A 224 25.79 -0.78 33.52
CA GLU A 224 24.45 -0.26 33.87
C GLU A 224 23.47 -0.27 32.69
N ILE A 225 23.98 -0.01 31.48
CA ILE A 225 23.12 0.25 30.32
C ILE A 225 22.83 -1.00 29.48
N TYR A 226 23.76 -1.96 29.38
CA TYR A 226 23.61 -3.06 28.41
C TYR A 226 22.32 -3.86 28.62
N THR A 227 21.91 -4.09 29.87
CA THR A 227 20.68 -4.82 30.19
C THR A 227 19.41 -4.03 29.85
N VAL A 228 19.43 -2.71 30.09
CA VAL A 228 18.34 -1.81 29.67
C VAL A 228 18.21 -1.86 28.14
N LEU A 229 19.34 -1.75 27.41
CA LEU A 229 19.38 -1.83 25.95
C LEU A 229 18.80 -3.15 25.41
N VAL A 230 19.13 -4.28 26.06
CA VAL A 230 18.58 -5.58 25.67
C VAL A 230 17.07 -5.66 25.92
N GLY A 231 16.58 -5.06 27.02
CA GLY A 231 15.16 -4.94 27.32
C GLY A 231 14.36 -4.21 26.25
N VAL A 232 14.94 -3.18 25.64
CA VAL A 232 14.31 -2.40 24.56
C VAL A 232 13.83 -3.28 23.42
N TYR A 233 14.57 -4.35 23.08
CA TYR A 233 14.20 -5.25 21.98
C TYR A 233 12.89 -6.01 22.24
N LEU A 234 12.62 -6.36 23.50
CA LEU A 234 11.37 -7.02 23.89
C LEU A 234 10.18 -6.04 23.80
N GLY A 235 10.32 -4.82 24.31
CA GLY A 235 9.23 -3.84 24.30
C GLY A 235 8.74 -3.52 22.90
N ASP A 236 9.65 -3.31 21.95
CA ASP A 236 9.36 -3.01 20.56
C ASP A 236 8.68 -4.19 19.82
N CYS A 237 9.15 -5.43 20.05
CA CYS A 237 8.58 -6.59 19.37
C CYS A 237 7.16 -6.94 19.85
N VAL A 238 6.82 -6.65 21.10
CA VAL A 238 5.46 -6.88 21.63
C VAL A 238 4.46 -5.95 20.96
N THR A 239 4.77 -4.66 20.82
CA THR A 239 3.89 -3.70 20.12
C THR A 239 3.70 -4.09 18.66
N THR A 240 4.78 -4.47 17.98
CA THR A 240 4.73 -4.94 16.58
C THR A 240 3.83 -6.19 16.45
N ALA A 241 3.95 -7.14 17.37
CA ALA A 241 3.14 -8.35 17.34
C ALA A 241 1.64 -8.08 17.60
N ILE A 242 1.31 -7.13 18.47
CA ILE A 242 -0.07 -6.69 18.68
C ILE A 242 -0.66 -6.19 17.37
N VAL A 243 0.06 -5.30 16.66
CA VAL A 243 -0.41 -4.75 15.38
C VAL A 243 -0.56 -5.85 14.32
N CYS A 244 0.36 -6.81 14.25
CA CYS A 244 0.28 -7.94 13.32
C CYS A 244 -0.90 -8.91 13.61
N ASN A 245 -1.52 -8.82 14.80
CA ASN A 245 -2.66 -9.69 15.17
C ASN A 245 -4.03 -9.09 14.88
N ILE A 246 -4.15 -7.77 14.70
CA ILE A 246 -5.45 -7.10 14.53
C ILE A 246 -6.02 -7.43 13.15
N GLY A 247 -7.15 -8.15 13.11
CA GLY A 247 -7.86 -8.48 11.86
C GLY A 247 -7.07 -9.34 10.87
N ALA A 248 -5.99 -9.98 11.31
CA ALA A 248 -5.04 -10.64 10.41
C ALA A 248 -5.31 -12.14 10.23
N LYS A 249 -5.01 -12.67 9.04
CA LYS A 249 -4.98 -14.10 8.76
C LYS A 249 -3.92 -14.83 9.62
N PRO A 250 -4.04 -16.15 9.82
CA PRO A 250 -3.10 -16.92 10.62
C PRO A 250 -1.63 -16.74 10.23
N ASP A 251 -1.32 -16.70 8.93
CA ASP A 251 0.07 -16.54 8.47
C ASP A 251 0.63 -15.14 8.77
N ALA A 252 -0.18 -14.10 8.67
CA ALA A 252 0.18 -12.75 9.09
C ALA A 252 0.46 -12.66 10.60
N LYS A 253 -0.37 -13.34 11.44
CA LYS A 253 -0.15 -13.43 12.89
C LYS A 253 1.16 -14.15 13.23
N ARG A 254 1.52 -15.19 12.46
CA ARG A 254 2.79 -15.92 12.63
C ARG A 254 4.00 -15.02 12.47
N VAL A 255 3.95 -14.00 11.59
CA VAL A 255 5.03 -13.01 11.46
C VAL A 255 5.28 -12.27 12.77
N GLY A 256 4.22 -11.81 13.45
CA GLY A 256 4.32 -11.16 14.76
C GLY A 256 4.90 -12.10 15.82
N VAL A 257 4.44 -13.35 15.85
CA VAL A 257 4.96 -14.39 16.77
C VAL A 257 6.44 -14.67 16.52
N VAL A 258 6.87 -14.79 15.27
CA VAL A 258 8.28 -14.98 14.91
C VAL A 258 9.12 -13.80 15.36
N ASN A 259 8.64 -12.57 15.22
CA ASN A 259 9.36 -11.39 15.71
C ASN A 259 9.59 -11.43 17.23
N ILE A 260 8.58 -11.85 18.01
CA ILE A 260 8.73 -12.06 19.46
C ILE A 260 9.76 -13.16 19.74
N LEU A 261 9.63 -14.32 19.12
CA LEU A 261 10.53 -15.45 19.35
C LEU A 261 12.00 -15.10 19.03
N TYR A 262 12.21 -14.39 17.91
CA TYR A 262 13.53 -13.91 17.53
C TYR A 262 14.11 -12.93 18.56
N ASN A 263 13.35 -11.92 19.00
CA ASN A 263 13.83 -10.93 19.96
C ASN A 263 14.04 -11.52 21.36
N LEU A 264 13.23 -12.49 21.79
CA LEU A 264 13.46 -13.25 23.02
C LEU A 264 14.75 -14.07 22.94
N SER A 265 14.96 -14.79 21.83
CA SER A 265 16.18 -15.58 21.60
C SER A 265 17.42 -14.67 21.56
N LYS A 266 17.31 -13.52 20.88
CA LYS A 266 18.34 -12.48 20.83
C LYS A 266 18.68 -11.96 22.23
N SER A 267 17.68 -11.60 23.02
CA SER A 267 17.86 -11.11 24.39
C SER A 267 18.53 -12.15 25.27
N ALA A 268 18.06 -13.41 25.23
CA ALA A 268 18.64 -14.49 26.00
C ALA A 268 20.11 -14.77 25.61
N LEU A 269 20.41 -14.77 24.31
CA LEU A 269 21.75 -14.96 23.78
C LEU A 269 22.71 -13.86 24.25
N ILE A 270 22.31 -12.59 24.13
CA ILE A 270 23.14 -11.46 24.55
C ILE A 270 23.39 -11.50 26.05
N LEU A 271 22.33 -11.67 26.86
CA LEU A 271 22.49 -11.73 28.34
C LEU A 271 23.41 -12.88 28.77
N LEU A 272 23.26 -14.07 28.14
CA LEU A 272 24.10 -15.20 28.41
C LEU A 272 25.57 -14.95 28.03
N VAL A 273 25.81 -14.49 26.80
CA VAL A 273 27.18 -14.28 26.28
C VAL A 273 27.88 -13.16 27.04
N VAL A 274 27.22 -12.02 27.25
CA VAL A 274 27.81 -10.88 27.99
C VAL A 274 28.14 -11.30 29.44
N THR A 275 27.23 -12.04 30.09
CA THR A 275 27.47 -12.53 31.45
C THR A 275 28.67 -13.50 31.53
N ILE A 276 28.80 -14.42 30.56
CA ILE A 276 29.94 -15.35 30.50
C ILE A 276 31.26 -14.58 30.30
N ILE A 277 31.29 -13.67 29.32
CA ILE A 277 32.48 -12.90 28.98
C ILE A 277 32.89 -11.99 30.14
N HIS A 278 31.90 -11.37 30.83
CA HIS A 278 32.17 -10.54 32.03
C HIS A 278 32.75 -11.39 33.16
N LYS A 279 32.13 -12.56 33.48
CA LYS A 279 32.68 -13.47 34.49
C LYS A 279 34.06 -14.02 34.16
N ALA A 280 34.42 -14.08 32.88
CA ALA A 280 35.76 -14.45 32.43
C ALA A 280 36.80 -13.31 32.55
N GLY A 281 36.39 -12.11 33.03
CA GLY A 281 37.26 -10.94 33.20
C GLY A 281 37.59 -10.23 31.88
N LEU A 282 37.03 -10.65 30.75
CA LEU A 282 37.33 -10.08 29.44
C LEU A 282 36.67 -8.71 29.18
N LEU A 283 35.69 -8.32 30.01
CA LEU A 283 35.00 -7.03 29.93
C LEU A 283 35.42 -6.04 31.01
N ASP A 284 36.30 -6.41 31.94
CA ASP A 284 36.66 -5.55 33.08
C ASP A 284 37.20 -4.17 32.64
N GLY A 285 37.88 -4.13 31.47
CA GLY A 285 38.40 -2.90 30.90
C GLY A 285 37.36 -1.92 30.43
N ILE A 286 36.14 -2.34 30.13
CA ILE A 286 35.07 -1.49 29.61
C ILE A 286 33.82 -1.44 30.50
N TRP A 287 33.70 -2.38 31.46
CA TRP A 287 32.49 -2.56 32.26
C TRP A 287 32.09 -1.33 33.06
N ASN A 288 33.07 -0.73 33.73
CA ASN A 288 32.90 0.44 34.57
C ASN A 288 33.32 1.77 33.86
N GLN A 289 33.66 1.72 32.57
CA GLN A 289 33.98 2.92 31.82
C GLN A 289 32.71 3.68 31.42
N ALA A 290 32.82 5.00 31.41
CA ALA A 290 31.75 5.86 30.92
C ALA A 290 31.43 5.52 29.44
N ILE A 291 30.15 5.30 29.16
CA ILE A 291 29.67 5.05 27.82
C ILE A 291 28.97 6.29 27.27
N TYR A 292 29.34 6.68 26.07
CA TYR A 292 28.76 7.84 25.35
C TYR A 292 27.83 7.36 24.23
N SER A 293 27.19 8.31 23.56
CA SER A 293 26.20 8.06 22.51
C SER A 293 26.73 7.09 21.44
N GLY A 294 27.97 7.29 20.96
CA GLY A 294 28.59 6.37 19.99
C GLY A 294 28.84 4.96 20.54
N GLY A 295 29.17 4.84 21.83
CA GLY A 295 29.33 3.56 22.52
C GLY A 295 28.02 2.77 22.54
N ILE A 296 26.90 3.43 22.87
CA ILE A 296 25.57 2.83 22.86
C ILE A 296 25.18 2.41 21.43
N ALA A 297 25.39 3.30 20.43
CA ALA A 297 25.10 2.98 19.04
C ALA A 297 25.89 1.75 18.54
N ASN A 298 27.19 1.70 18.85
CA ASN A 298 28.05 0.57 18.47
C ASN A 298 27.61 -0.72 19.15
N THR A 299 27.34 -0.69 20.46
CA THR A 299 26.84 -1.84 21.23
C THR A 299 25.54 -2.37 20.63
N ASN A 300 24.59 -1.48 20.35
CA ASN A 300 23.34 -1.85 19.71
C ASN A 300 23.55 -2.49 18.32
N THR A 301 24.43 -1.92 17.51
CA THR A 301 24.74 -2.45 16.18
C THR A 301 25.42 -3.82 16.26
N VAL A 302 26.42 -3.97 17.14
CA VAL A 302 27.14 -5.24 17.35
C VAL A 302 26.20 -6.33 17.85
N PHE A 303 25.35 -6.03 18.84
CA PHE A 303 24.37 -6.99 19.36
C PHE A 303 23.39 -7.46 18.29
N ASN A 304 22.82 -6.55 17.53
CA ASN A 304 21.88 -6.91 16.47
C ASN A 304 22.55 -7.69 15.34
N LEU A 305 23.74 -7.25 14.87
CA LEU A 305 24.44 -7.89 13.78
C LEU A 305 24.98 -9.28 14.17
N ALA A 306 25.61 -9.40 15.35
CA ALA A 306 26.11 -10.68 15.86
C ALA A 306 24.95 -11.69 16.04
N CYS A 307 23.85 -11.27 16.67
CA CYS A 307 22.69 -12.14 16.82
C CYS A 307 22.05 -12.50 15.48
N ALA A 308 21.99 -11.57 14.51
CA ALA A 308 21.51 -11.87 13.18
C ALA A 308 22.35 -12.95 12.49
N LEU A 309 23.67 -12.83 12.54
CA LEU A 309 24.58 -13.84 11.96
C LEU A 309 24.45 -15.22 12.62
N ILE A 310 24.27 -15.25 13.94
CA ILE A 310 24.15 -16.50 14.70
C ILE A 310 22.77 -17.13 14.51
N LEU A 311 21.68 -16.32 14.51
CA LEU A 311 20.31 -16.82 14.53
C LEU A 311 19.70 -17.00 13.13
N LEU A 312 20.21 -16.33 12.10
CA LEU A 312 19.71 -16.43 10.72
C LEU A 312 19.70 -17.89 10.18
N PRO A 313 20.69 -18.74 10.45
CA PRO A 313 20.63 -20.15 10.03
C PRO A 313 19.50 -20.96 10.69
N PHE A 314 18.97 -20.51 11.82
CA PHE A 314 17.95 -21.21 12.61
C PHE A 314 16.52 -20.72 12.34
N VAL A 315 16.29 -19.89 11.31
CA VAL A 315 14.97 -19.33 11.00
C VAL A 315 13.88 -20.39 10.83
N GLY A 316 14.20 -21.56 10.29
CA GLY A 316 13.25 -22.67 10.14
C GLY A 316 12.70 -23.21 11.48
N ILE A 317 13.40 -22.99 12.61
CA ILE A 317 12.90 -23.33 13.93
C ILE A 317 11.78 -22.37 14.33
N TYR A 318 11.96 -21.06 14.12
CA TYR A 318 10.96 -20.04 14.41
C TYR A 318 9.68 -20.27 13.58
N GLU A 319 9.84 -20.64 12.32
CA GLU A 319 8.74 -20.99 11.44
C GLU A 319 7.93 -22.16 12.02
N LYS A 320 8.59 -23.28 12.31
CA LYS A 320 7.94 -24.47 12.89
C LYS A 320 7.24 -24.19 14.21
N VAL A 321 7.85 -23.39 15.08
CA VAL A 321 7.26 -23.02 16.38
C VAL A 321 6.03 -22.11 16.16
N SER A 322 6.09 -21.18 15.22
CA SER A 322 4.96 -20.29 14.93
C SER A 322 3.74 -21.06 14.41
N TYR A 323 3.91 -22.10 13.59
CA TYR A 323 2.82 -23.00 13.16
C TYR A 323 2.18 -23.77 14.31
N LYS A 324 2.94 -24.11 15.35
CA LYS A 324 2.39 -24.75 16.55
C LYS A 324 1.59 -23.78 17.44
N LEU A 325 2.05 -22.54 17.53
CA LEU A 325 1.42 -21.51 18.38
C LEU A 325 0.17 -20.89 17.73
N VAL A 326 0.21 -20.67 16.42
CA VAL A 326 -0.90 -20.10 15.67
C VAL A 326 -1.43 -21.16 14.72
N LYS A 327 -2.51 -21.81 15.13
CA LYS A 327 -3.22 -22.81 14.32
C LYS A 327 -4.05 -22.10 13.25
N SER A 328 -4.14 -22.68 12.05
CA SER A 328 -5.06 -22.28 11.00
C SER A 328 -6.16 -23.32 10.86
N GLU A 329 -7.41 -22.90 10.85
CA GLU A 329 -8.52 -23.75 10.43
C GLU A 329 -8.63 -23.65 8.90
N PRO A 330 -8.83 -24.75 8.17
CA PRO A 330 -9.07 -24.71 6.75
C PRO A 330 -10.46 -24.08 6.51
N VAL A 331 -10.48 -22.88 5.98
CA VAL A 331 -11.71 -22.23 5.49
C VAL A 331 -11.84 -22.59 4.03
N ALA A 332 -13.00 -23.12 3.62
CA ALA A 332 -13.33 -23.27 2.20
C ALA A 332 -13.49 -21.87 1.60
N LEU A 333 -12.51 -21.43 0.82
CA LEU A 333 -12.51 -20.12 0.17
C LEU A 333 -13.33 -20.17 -1.11
N GLY A 334 -14.17 -19.18 -1.34
CA GLY A 334 -14.80 -18.93 -2.62
C GLY A 334 -13.77 -18.57 -3.70
N LYS A 335 -14.17 -18.64 -4.97
CA LYS A 335 -13.29 -18.45 -6.15
C LYS A 335 -12.43 -17.15 -6.09
N TYR A 336 -12.95 -16.07 -5.48
CA TYR A 336 -12.32 -14.76 -5.41
C TYR A 336 -11.95 -14.31 -3.98
N ASP A 337 -12.24 -15.11 -2.96
CA ASP A 337 -12.03 -14.74 -1.57
C ASP A 337 -10.55 -14.49 -1.25
N GLU A 338 -9.63 -15.25 -1.83
CA GLU A 338 -8.19 -15.03 -1.65
C GLU A 338 -7.72 -13.67 -2.17
N MET A 339 -8.29 -13.22 -3.28
CA MET A 339 -8.01 -11.90 -3.85
C MET A 339 -8.60 -10.79 -2.98
N LEU A 340 -9.85 -10.95 -2.53
CA LEU A 340 -10.52 -10.00 -1.63
C LEU A 340 -9.81 -9.88 -0.27
N ASP A 341 -9.28 -10.98 0.24
CA ASP A 341 -8.44 -10.99 1.43
C ASP A 341 -7.12 -10.22 1.26
N SER A 342 -6.71 -9.93 0.02
CA SER A 342 -5.56 -9.05 -0.24
C SER A 342 -5.84 -7.58 0.10
N LEU A 343 -7.11 -7.17 0.24
CA LEU A 343 -7.55 -5.87 0.76
C LEU A 343 -7.36 -5.79 2.29
N ASN A 344 -6.12 -5.93 2.72
CA ASN A 344 -5.78 -6.05 4.13
C ASN A 344 -5.60 -4.66 4.77
N PRO A 345 -6.23 -4.39 5.95
CA PRO A 345 -6.10 -3.12 6.68
C PRO A 345 -4.64 -2.69 6.96
N VAL A 346 -3.72 -3.65 7.03
CA VAL A 346 -2.29 -3.41 7.22
C VAL A 346 -1.70 -2.50 6.14
N PHE A 347 -2.19 -2.59 4.89
CA PHE A 347 -1.71 -1.75 3.79
C PHE A 347 -2.23 -0.32 3.81
N ILE A 348 -3.26 0.00 4.60
CA ILE A 348 -3.84 1.34 4.70
C ILE A 348 -2.78 2.38 5.09
N SER A 349 -1.84 1.99 5.96
CA SER A 349 -0.70 2.84 6.33
C SER A 349 0.30 3.09 5.16
N THR A 350 0.14 2.40 4.03
CA THR A 350 0.98 2.55 2.84
C THR A 350 0.09 2.71 1.60
N PRO A 351 -0.45 3.91 1.34
CA PRO A 351 -1.49 4.15 0.34
C PRO A 351 -1.20 3.58 -1.05
N ALA A 352 0.06 3.66 -1.51
CA ALA A 352 0.44 3.12 -2.81
C ALA A 352 0.24 1.59 -2.93
N MET A 353 0.43 0.85 -1.83
CA MET A 353 0.15 -0.60 -1.82
C MET A 353 -1.34 -0.88 -1.73
N ALA A 354 -2.04 -0.14 -0.86
CA ALA A 354 -3.48 -0.27 -0.72
C ALA A 354 -4.20 -0.02 -2.06
N PHE A 355 -3.87 1.07 -2.76
CA PHE A 355 -4.40 1.34 -4.11
C PHE A 355 -4.02 0.27 -5.13
N GLY A 356 -2.81 -0.31 -5.02
CA GLY A 356 -2.40 -1.41 -5.87
C GLY A 356 -3.31 -2.63 -5.71
N ARG A 357 -3.73 -2.97 -4.48
CA ARG A 357 -4.68 -4.08 -4.23
C ARG A 357 -6.08 -3.77 -4.76
N CYS A 358 -6.57 -2.55 -4.54
CA CYS A 358 -7.83 -2.12 -5.17
C CYS A 358 -7.79 -2.28 -6.68
N TYR A 359 -6.70 -1.87 -7.31
CA TYR A 359 -6.53 -1.97 -8.76
C TYR A 359 -6.56 -3.42 -9.26
N ASP A 360 -5.89 -4.34 -8.55
CA ASP A 360 -5.90 -5.76 -8.90
C ASP A 360 -7.34 -6.33 -8.89
N VAL A 361 -8.17 -5.95 -7.90
CA VAL A 361 -9.59 -6.35 -7.82
C VAL A 361 -10.40 -5.71 -8.96
N LEU A 362 -10.23 -4.43 -9.22
CA LEU A 362 -10.93 -3.72 -10.30
C LEU A 362 -10.64 -4.31 -11.69
N LEU A 363 -9.41 -4.80 -11.93
CA LEU A 363 -9.07 -5.50 -13.16
C LEU A 363 -9.87 -6.78 -13.33
N VAL A 364 -10.09 -7.53 -12.25
CA VAL A 364 -10.89 -8.76 -12.28
C VAL A 364 -12.37 -8.44 -12.50
N MET A 365 -12.90 -7.41 -11.82
CA MET A 365 -14.29 -6.95 -12.05
C MET A 365 -14.52 -6.60 -13.53
N CYS A 366 -13.65 -5.79 -14.12
CA CYS A 366 -13.72 -5.42 -15.53
C CYS A 366 -13.69 -6.65 -16.47
N GLN A 367 -12.82 -7.62 -16.18
CA GLN A 367 -12.70 -8.83 -16.99
C GLN A 367 -13.93 -9.73 -16.86
N LEU A 368 -14.49 -9.90 -15.66
CA LEU A 368 -15.70 -10.68 -15.42
C LEU A 368 -16.88 -10.06 -16.15
N ALA A 369 -17.15 -8.77 -15.93
CA ALA A 369 -18.26 -8.07 -16.58
C ALA A 369 -18.19 -8.17 -18.10
N ARG A 370 -16.99 -7.97 -18.69
CA ARG A 370 -16.76 -8.15 -20.12
C ARG A 370 -17.04 -9.58 -20.60
N THR A 371 -16.61 -10.59 -19.84
CA THR A 371 -16.84 -12.01 -20.18
C THR A 371 -18.32 -12.32 -20.13
N ASN A 372 -19.03 -11.82 -19.11
CA ASN A 372 -20.47 -12.01 -18.96
C ASN A 372 -21.26 -11.35 -20.09
N ILE A 373 -20.88 -10.16 -20.55
CA ILE A 373 -21.50 -9.54 -21.73
C ILE A 373 -21.37 -10.46 -22.95
N ARG A 374 -20.19 -11.01 -23.22
CA ARG A 374 -20.00 -11.96 -24.33
C ARG A 374 -20.88 -13.20 -24.18
N HIS A 375 -20.93 -13.83 -23.00
CA HIS A 375 -21.78 -14.97 -22.73
C HIS A 375 -23.27 -14.64 -22.95
N ALA A 376 -23.72 -13.47 -22.47
CA ALA A 376 -25.09 -13.02 -22.67
C ALA A 376 -25.45 -12.84 -24.15
N LEU A 377 -24.55 -12.29 -24.95
CA LEU A 377 -24.74 -12.10 -26.39
C LEU A 377 -24.75 -13.44 -27.14
N ASP A 378 -23.92 -14.39 -26.76
CA ASP A 378 -23.85 -15.72 -27.36
C ASP A 378 -25.13 -16.54 -27.13
N MET A 379 -25.87 -16.29 -26.03
CA MET A 379 -27.12 -16.99 -25.70
C MET A 379 -28.25 -16.78 -26.74
N PHE A 380 -28.22 -15.71 -27.52
CA PHE A 380 -29.18 -15.51 -28.63
C PHE A 380 -28.94 -16.48 -29.80
N PHE A 381 -27.76 -17.08 -29.88
CA PHE A 381 -27.39 -18.08 -30.88
C PHE A 381 -27.44 -19.50 -30.32
N GLN A 382 -26.99 -19.67 -29.09
CA GLN A 382 -26.97 -20.96 -28.40
C GLN A 382 -27.34 -20.76 -26.94
N PHE A 383 -28.60 -21.02 -26.60
CA PHE A 383 -29.11 -20.85 -25.25
C PHE A 383 -28.65 -21.99 -24.34
N ASP A 384 -28.02 -21.64 -23.18
CA ASP A 384 -27.63 -22.60 -22.15
C ASP A 384 -28.02 -22.06 -20.75
N PRO A 385 -28.97 -22.71 -20.05
CA PRO A 385 -29.38 -22.30 -18.70
C PRO A 385 -28.26 -22.34 -17.66
N GLN A 386 -27.21 -23.15 -17.87
CA GLN A 386 -26.10 -23.24 -16.93
C GLN A 386 -25.24 -21.98 -17.00
N VAL A 387 -25.11 -21.36 -18.16
CA VAL A 387 -24.40 -20.10 -18.35
C VAL A 387 -25.08 -18.97 -17.58
N ILE A 388 -26.43 -18.91 -17.58
CA ILE A 388 -27.16 -17.91 -16.79
C ILE A 388 -26.81 -18.02 -15.30
N LYS A 389 -26.90 -19.24 -14.77
CA LYS A 389 -26.58 -19.48 -13.35
C LYS A 389 -25.14 -19.10 -13.01
N GLN A 390 -24.19 -19.38 -13.92
CA GLN A 390 -22.81 -18.95 -13.76
C GLN A 390 -22.69 -17.43 -13.75
N MET A 391 -23.43 -16.74 -14.62
CA MET A 391 -23.43 -15.27 -14.71
C MET A 391 -24.01 -14.63 -13.45
N GLU A 392 -25.09 -15.19 -12.89
CA GLU A 392 -25.64 -14.76 -11.59
C GLU A 392 -24.61 -14.90 -10.46
N GLU A 393 -23.88 -16.02 -10.37
CA GLU A 393 -22.83 -16.25 -9.39
C GLU A 393 -21.62 -15.30 -9.59
N GLU A 394 -21.32 -14.94 -10.83
CA GLU A 394 -20.23 -14.02 -11.17
C GLU A 394 -20.63 -12.55 -10.95
N GLU A 395 -21.89 -12.19 -11.13
CA GLU A 395 -22.44 -10.88 -10.81
C GLU A 395 -22.47 -10.66 -9.28
N ASP A 396 -22.99 -11.62 -8.50
CA ASP A 396 -22.87 -11.61 -7.03
C ASP A 396 -21.40 -11.39 -6.57
N SER A 397 -20.45 -11.94 -7.34
CA SER A 397 -19.03 -11.76 -7.06
C SER A 397 -18.54 -10.36 -7.40
N ILE A 398 -19.03 -9.74 -8.48
CA ILE A 398 -18.73 -8.35 -8.87
C ILE A 398 -19.25 -7.40 -7.79
N ASP A 399 -20.48 -7.58 -7.33
CA ASP A 399 -21.09 -6.78 -6.26
C ASP A 399 -20.30 -6.88 -4.96
N LYS A 400 -19.92 -8.10 -4.55
CA LYS A 400 -19.08 -8.33 -3.38
C LYS A 400 -17.73 -7.62 -3.50
N MET A 401 -17.11 -7.62 -4.70
CA MET A 401 -15.87 -6.90 -4.98
C MET A 401 -16.08 -5.40 -4.89
N ALA A 402 -17.18 -4.87 -5.47
CA ALA A 402 -17.54 -3.45 -5.44
C ALA A 402 -17.66 -2.94 -4.00
N ASP A 403 -18.43 -3.65 -3.17
CA ASP A 403 -18.62 -3.33 -1.76
C ASP A 403 -17.31 -3.35 -0.97
N GLN A 404 -16.50 -4.39 -1.14
CA GLN A 404 -15.26 -4.53 -0.36
C GLN A 404 -14.21 -3.50 -0.78
N VAL A 405 -14.04 -3.23 -2.08
CA VAL A 405 -13.11 -2.20 -2.56
C VAL A 405 -13.58 -0.83 -2.12
N SER A 406 -14.89 -0.52 -2.21
CA SER A 406 -15.46 0.76 -1.75
C SER A 406 -15.20 1.00 -0.28
N ASN A 407 -15.50 0.01 0.57
CA ASN A 407 -15.25 0.08 2.01
C ASN A 407 -13.76 0.25 2.33
N TYR A 408 -12.90 -0.42 1.59
CA TYR A 408 -11.45 -0.31 1.76
C TYR A 408 -10.91 1.05 1.32
N LEU A 409 -11.41 1.62 0.21
CA LEU A 409 -11.09 2.98 -0.23
C LEU A 409 -11.50 4.03 0.80
N VAL A 410 -12.68 3.88 1.43
CA VAL A 410 -13.12 4.75 2.53
C VAL A 410 -12.13 4.69 3.70
N GLN A 411 -11.64 3.50 4.08
CA GLN A 411 -10.62 3.39 5.12
C GLN A 411 -9.29 4.05 4.72
N ILE A 412 -8.85 3.89 3.46
CA ILE A 412 -7.64 4.54 2.94
C ILE A 412 -7.79 6.07 2.99
N SER A 413 -8.99 6.62 2.74
CA SER A 413 -9.24 8.06 2.69
C SER A 413 -8.79 8.80 3.95
N ALA A 414 -8.91 8.17 5.12
CA ALA A 414 -8.49 8.73 6.41
C ALA A 414 -6.95 8.93 6.52
N THR A 415 -6.16 8.26 5.68
CA THR A 415 -4.68 8.32 5.70
C THR A 415 -4.07 9.11 4.54
N ILE A 416 -4.90 9.57 3.61
CA ILE A 416 -4.45 10.29 2.41
C ILE A 416 -4.12 11.74 2.76
N THR A 417 -2.91 12.17 2.40
CA THR A 417 -2.45 13.56 2.51
C THR A 417 -2.10 14.18 1.14
N SER A 418 -1.97 13.35 0.10
CA SER A 418 -1.54 13.79 -1.23
C SER A 418 -2.73 13.95 -2.19
N HIS A 419 -2.79 15.06 -2.90
CA HIS A 419 -3.78 15.32 -3.96
C HIS A 419 -3.78 14.22 -5.04
N TYR A 420 -2.61 13.69 -5.39
CA TYR A 420 -2.46 12.57 -6.32
C TYR A 420 -3.21 11.31 -5.86
N HIS A 421 -3.18 10.99 -4.57
CA HIS A 421 -3.91 9.83 -4.03
C HIS A 421 -5.42 10.07 -4.01
N VAL A 422 -5.86 11.30 -3.79
CA VAL A 422 -7.30 11.66 -3.89
C VAL A 422 -7.80 11.44 -5.32
N GLU A 423 -7.00 11.79 -6.32
CA GLU A 423 -7.35 11.56 -7.74
C GLU A 423 -7.47 10.08 -8.08
N ILE A 424 -6.53 9.25 -7.61
CA ILE A 424 -6.61 7.80 -7.79
C ILE A 424 -7.87 7.25 -7.13
N MET A 425 -8.17 7.68 -5.91
CA MET A 425 -9.35 7.24 -5.17
C MET A 425 -10.65 7.56 -5.92
N ASN A 426 -10.79 8.79 -6.39
CA ASN A 426 -11.97 9.21 -7.16
C ASN A 426 -12.12 8.40 -8.46
N TYR A 427 -11.01 8.17 -9.15
CA TYR A 427 -10.99 7.34 -10.36
C TYR A 427 -11.43 5.90 -10.07
N TYR A 428 -10.99 5.32 -8.95
CA TYR A 428 -11.38 3.96 -8.58
C TYR A 428 -12.85 3.88 -8.16
N PHE A 429 -13.40 4.88 -7.44
CA PHE A 429 -14.83 4.93 -7.15
C PHE A 429 -15.68 4.99 -8.43
N SER A 430 -15.26 5.79 -9.40
CA SER A 430 -15.91 5.81 -10.72
C SER A 430 -15.82 4.43 -11.39
N ALA A 431 -14.65 3.81 -11.43
CA ALA A 431 -14.45 2.51 -12.06
C ALA A 431 -15.27 1.39 -11.40
N ILE A 432 -15.41 1.38 -10.07
CA ILE A 432 -16.27 0.42 -9.35
C ILE A 432 -17.70 0.50 -9.90
N THR A 433 -18.27 1.70 -9.92
CA THR A 433 -19.64 1.92 -10.36
C THR A 433 -19.85 1.52 -11.82
N GLU A 434 -18.89 1.84 -12.69
CA GLU A 434 -19.02 1.50 -14.11
C GLU A 434 -18.86 -0.02 -14.37
N PHE A 435 -17.99 -0.71 -13.64
CA PHE A 435 -17.83 -2.17 -13.81
C PHE A 435 -18.97 -2.97 -13.21
N GLU A 436 -19.58 -2.53 -12.12
CA GLU A 436 -20.81 -3.08 -11.56
C GLU A 436 -21.94 -2.96 -12.58
N ARG A 437 -22.16 -1.76 -13.15
CA ARG A 437 -23.15 -1.53 -14.20
C ARG A 437 -22.95 -2.43 -15.42
N LEU A 438 -21.71 -2.67 -15.85
CA LEU A 438 -21.44 -3.63 -16.95
C LEU A 438 -21.88 -5.05 -16.57
N GLY A 439 -21.71 -5.47 -15.32
CA GLY A 439 -22.22 -6.73 -14.78
C GLY A 439 -23.74 -6.83 -14.87
N ASP A 440 -24.43 -5.78 -14.37
CA ASP A 440 -25.90 -5.65 -14.40
C ASP A 440 -26.45 -5.73 -15.84
N HIS A 441 -25.85 -4.98 -16.77
CA HIS A 441 -26.28 -4.98 -18.17
C HIS A 441 -26.07 -6.33 -18.84
N ALA A 442 -25.00 -7.07 -18.47
CA ALA A 442 -24.79 -8.43 -18.95
C ALA A 442 -25.93 -9.37 -18.49
N LEU A 443 -26.33 -9.28 -17.22
CA LEU A 443 -27.41 -10.08 -16.67
C LEU A 443 -28.77 -9.73 -17.31
N ASN A 444 -29.07 -8.44 -17.48
CA ASN A 444 -30.28 -7.98 -18.18
C ASN A 444 -30.38 -8.56 -19.61
N ILE A 445 -29.27 -8.60 -20.34
CA ILE A 445 -29.22 -9.20 -21.68
C ILE A 445 -29.48 -10.73 -21.62
N ALA A 446 -28.91 -11.41 -20.61
CA ALA A 446 -29.15 -12.84 -20.39
C ALA A 446 -30.61 -13.14 -20.05
N GLU A 447 -31.27 -12.31 -19.26
CA GLU A 447 -32.68 -12.40 -18.93
C GLU A 447 -33.57 -12.27 -20.19
N ILE A 448 -33.24 -11.33 -21.09
CA ILE A 448 -33.95 -11.20 -22.39
C ILE A 448 -33.83 -12.48 -23.21
N ALA A 449 -32.65 -13.09 -23.27
CA ALA A 449 -32.45 -14.35 -23.97
C ALA A 449 -33.25 -15.50 -23.32
N ALA A 450 -33.30 -15.56 -21.98
CA ALA A 450 -34.09 -16.53 -21.22
C ALA A 450 -35.60 -16.35 -21.46
N GLU A 451 -36.10 -15.12 -21.47
CA GLU A 451 -37.51 -14.85 -21.74
C GLU A 451 -37.93 -15.30 -23.17
N LEU A 452 -37.10 -15.02 -24.17
CA LEU A 452 -37.32 -15.50 -25.52
C LEU A 452 -37.36 -17.02 -25.58
N HIS A 453 -36.42 -17.70 -24.94
CA HIS A 453 -36.36 -19.17 -24.89
C HIS A 453 -37.58 -19.76 -24.19
N ASN A 454 -37.97 -19.26 -23.03
CA ASN A 454 -39.10 -19.74 -22.23
C ASN A 454 -40.45 -19.61 -22.97
N LYS A 455 -40.56 -18.60 -23.83
CA LYS A 455 -41.75 -18.36 -24.67
C LYS A 455 -41.66 -19.08 -26.03
N ASN A 456 -40.66 -19.96 -26.23
CA ASN A 456 -40.37 -20.61 -27.51
C ASN A 456 -40.33 -19.62 -28.68
N SER A 457 -39.74 -18.49 -28.46
CA SER A 457 -39.64 -17.39 -29.41
C SER A 457 -38.17 -17.08 -29.73
N ALA A 458 -37.92 -16.52 -30.91
CA ALA A 458 -36.57 -16.13 -31.32
C ALA A 458 -36.63 -14.91 -32.24
N PHE A 459 -35.55 -14.19 -32.32
CA PHE A 459 -35.40 -13.11 -33.29
C PHE A 459 -35.30 -13.69 -34.72
N SER A 460 -35.77 -12.93 -35.72
CA SER A 460 -35.64 -13.30 -37.12
C SER A 460 -34.17 -13.38 -37.54
N LYS A 461 -33.87 -14.19 -38.57
CA LYS A 461 -32.51 -14.29 -39.12
C LYS A 461 -31.93 -12.93 -39.49
N ALA A 462 -32.74 -12.03 -40.06
CA ALA A 462 -32.32 -10.68 -40.40
C ALA A 462 -31.96 -9.88 -39.14
N ALA A 463 -32.77 -9.98 -38.05
CA ALA A 463 -32.47 -9.31 -36.80
C ALA A 463 -31.18 -9.87 -36.15
N LEU A 464 -30.97 -11.17 -36.14
CA LEU A 464 -29.74 -11.78 -35.61
C LEU A 464 -28.50 -11.36 -36.41
N SER A 465 -28.61 -11.28 -37.75
CA SER A 465 -27.49 -10.79 -38.58
C SER A 465 -27.14 -9.32 -38.29
N GLU A 466 -28.15 -8.47 -38.10
CA GLU A 466 -27.96 -7.09 -37.68
C GLU A 466 -27.31 -6.99 -36.28
N LEU A 467 -27.79 -7.80 -35.32
CA LEU A 467 -27.23 -7.89 -33.99
C LEU A 467 -25.76 -8.36 -33.99
N THR A 468 -25.37 -9.27 -34.87
CA THR A 468 -23.98 -9.72 -35.01
C THR A 468 -23.05 -8.56 -35.31
N VAL A 469 -23.46 -7.60 -36.15
CA VAL A 469 -22.67 -6.39 -36.46
C VAL A 469 -22.53 -5.50 -35.22
N LEU A 470 -23.61 -5.33 -34.46
CA LEU A 470 -23.60 -4.55 -33.22
C LEU A 470 -22.71 -5.21 -32.15
N TRP A 471 -22.79 -6.55 -32.00
CA TRP A 471 -21.96 -7.30 -31.04
C TRP A 471 -20.46 -7.17 -31.31
N GLU A 472 -20.05 -7.22 -32.56
CA GLU A 472 -18.64 -7.06 -32.91
C GLU A 472 -18.12 -5.64 -32.59
N LEU A 473 -18.97 -4.63 -32.79
CA LEU A 473 -18.64 -3.25 -32.41
C LEU A 473 -18.57 -3.10 -30.88
N LEU A 474 -19.54 -3.69 -30.15
CA LEU A 474 -19.51 -3.71 -28.68
C LEU A 474 -18.30 -4.46 -28.14
N ASP A 475 -17.89 -5.59 -28.74
CA ASP A 475 -16.67 -6.27 -28.31
C ASP A 475 -15.42 -5.42 -28.57
N THR A 476 -15.42 -4.64 -29.66
CA THR A 476 -14.34 -3.71 -29.97
C THR A 476 -14.21 -2.60 -28.91
N ILE A 477 -15.32 -1.94 -28.55
CA ILE A 477 -15.32 -0.88 -27.54
C ILE A 477 -14.95 -1.43 -26.15
N LEU A 478 -15.45 -2.60 -25.77
CA LEU A 478 -15.12 -3.29 -24.52
C LEU A 478 -13.62 -3.65 -24.46
N ASN A 479 -13.02 -4.05 -25.59
CA ASN A 479 -11.58 -4.31 -25.68
C ASN A 479 -10.77 -3.03 -25.41
N HIS A 480 -11.10 -1.93 -26.10
CA HIS A 480 -10.44 -0.64 -25.87
C HIS A 480 -10.60 -0.16 -24.42
N THR A 481 -11.80 -0.31 -23.85
CA THR A 481 -12.07 0.05 -22.45
C THR A 481 -11.23 -0.76 -21.46
N SER A 482 -11.18 -2.08 -21.64
CA SER A 482 -10.36 -2.96 -20.80
C SER A 482 -8.86 -2.64 -20.91
N GLU A 483 -8.34 -2.40 -22.12
CA GLU A 483 -6.94 -2.05 -22.34
C GLU A 483 -6.61 -0.64 -21.84
N ALA A 484 -7.51 0.34 -22.03
CA ALA A 484 -7.36 1.69 -21.50
C ALA A 484 -7.24 1.68 -19.97
N PHE A 485 -8.12 0.94 -19.29
CA PHE A 485 -8.07 0.81 -17.83
C PHE A 485 -6.83 0.03 -17.39
N ARG A 486 -6.56 -1.15 -18.00
CA ARG A 486 -5.46 -2.04 -17.62
C ARG A 486 -4.08 -1.45 -17.81
N LYS A 487 -3.86 -0.69 -18.87
CA LYS A 487 -2.55 -0.08 -19.19
C LYS A 487 -2.46 1.40 -18.82
N GLN A 488 -3.57 2.00 -18.37
CA GLN A 488 -3.69 3.46 -18.19
C GLN A 488 -3.28 4.20 -19.48
N ASN A 489 -3.73 3.67 -20.62
CA ASN A 489 -3.29 4.09 -21.95
C ASN A 489 -4.26 5.12 -22.54
N LEU A 490 -3.77 6.35 -22.73
CA LEU A 490 -4.55 7.45 -23.31
C LEU A 490 -4.94 7.23 -24.77
N THR A 491 -4.11 6.53 -25.54
CA THR A 491 -4.41 6.23 -26.95
C THR A 491 -5.62 5.31 -27.04
N GLU A 492 -5.66 4.26 -26.21
CA GLU A 492 -6.82 3.37 -26.14
C GLU A 492 -8.07 4.10 -25.63
N ALA A 493 -7.92 4.93 -24.58
CA ALA A 493 -9.04 5.68 -24.02
C ALA A 493 -9.70 6.64 -25.00
N ARG A 494 -8.92 7.26 -25.90
CA ARG A 494 -9.41 8.17 -26.94
C ARG A 494 -10.15 7.47 -28.09
N GLN A 495 -9.94 6.16 -28.26
CA GLN A 495 -10.68 5.40 -29.26
C GLN A 495 -12.12 5.12 -28.83
N ILE A 496 -12.45 5.20 -27.55
CA ILE A 496 -13.73 4.72 -27.00
C ILE A 496 -14.87 5.63 -27.41
N GLU A 497 -14.77 6.94 -27.25
CA GLU A 497 -15.83 7.91 -27.55
C GLU A 497 -16.27 7.92 -29.03
N PRO A 498 -15.34 7.87 -30.04
CA PRO A 498 -15.75 7.72 -31.43
C PRO A 498 -16.48 6.40 -31.71
N LEU A 499 -16.13 5.29 -31.01
CA LEU A 499 -16.80 4.00 -31.15
C LEU A 499 -18.19 4.03 -30.54
N GLU A 500 -18.37 4.68 -29.38
CA GLU A 500 -19.67 4.88 -28.73
C GLU A 500 -20.64 5.61 -29.67
N GLN A 501 -20.20 6.70 -30.30
CA GLN A 501 -21.02 7.43 -31.26
C GLN A 501 -21.46 6.54 -32.45
N VAL A 502 -20.62 5.61 -32.91
CA VAL A 502 -20.98 4.66 -33.96
C VAL A 502 -21.97 3.60 -33.44
N VAL A 503 -21.88 3.20 -32.17
CA VAL A 503 -22.87 2.31 -31.53
C VAL A 503 -24.24 2.99 -31.53
N ASP A 504 -24.32 4.26 -31.13
CA ASP A 504 -25.55 5.03 -31.09
C ASP A 504 -26.20 5.14 -32.47
N ASP A 505 -25.41 5.49 -33.49
CA ASP A 505 -25.89 5.57 -34.85
C ASP A 505 -26.39 4.21 -35.37
N LEU A 506 -25.67 3.14 -35.07
CA LEU A 506 -26.04 1.79 -35.45
C LEU A 506 -27.33 1.34 -34.76
N VAL A 507 -27.46 1.57 -33.45
CA VAL A 507 -28.66 1.27 -32.67
C VAL A 507 -29.88 2.01 -33.24
N ASN A 508 -29.73 3.27 -33.61
CA ASN A 508 -30.81 4.05 -34.21
C ASN A 508 -31.29 3.45 -35.55
N VAL A 509 -30.37 3.00 -36.40
CA VAL A 509 -30.73 2.35 -37.67
C VAL A 509 -31.38 0.99 -37.41
N LEU A 510 -30.90 0.20 -36.46
CA LEU A 510 -31.51 -1.09 -36.10
C LEU A 510 -32.93 -0.91 -35.53
N LYS A 511 -33.16 0.15 -34.72
CA LYS A 511 -34.51 0.52 -34.25
C LYS A 511 -35.46 0.77 -35.45
N ILE A 512 -35.01 1.55 -36.45
CA ILE A 512 -35.79 1.84 -37.66
C ILE A 512 -36.07 0.58 -38.46
N ASN A 513 -35.06 -0.25 -38.73
CA ASN A 513 -35.21 -1.50 -39.47
C ASN A 513 -36.20 -2.44 -38.76
N HIS A 514 -36.14 -2.51 -37.43
CA HIS A 514 -37.05 -3.33 -36.66
C HIS A 514 -38.50 -2.85 -36.71
N LEU A 515 -38.72 -1.52 -36.62
CA LEU A 515 -40.05 -0.91 -36.83
C LEU A 515 -40.63 -1.25 -38.21
N ASP A 516 -39.82 -1.27 -39.26
CA ASP A 516 -40.26 -1.66 -40.59
C ASP A 516 -40.66 -3.16 -40.66
N ARG A 517 -39.90 -4.03 -39.95
CA ARG A 517 -40.26 -5.46 -39.80
C ARG A 517 -41.59 -5.67 -39.05
N LEU A 518 -41.83 -4.88 -37.99
CA LEU A 518 -43.12 -4.89 -37.26
C LEU A 518 -44.26 -4.43 -38.13
N ARG A 519 -44.12 -3.33 -38.88
CA ARG A 519 -45.13 -2.80 -39.78
C ARG A 519 -45.48 -3.80 -40.93
N LYS A 520 -44.49 -4.56 -41.38
CA LYS A 520 -44.66 -5.60 -42.39
C LYS A 520 -45.18 -6.94 -41.85
N GLY A 521 -45.47 -7.02 -40.55
CA GLY A 521 -45.95 -8.25 -39.91
C GLY A 521 -44.89 -9.39 -39.88
N LYS A 522 -43.62 -9.06 -40.06
CA LYS A 522 -42.53 -10.04 -40.08
C LYS A 522 -42.02 -10.43 -38.68
N CYS A 523 -42.45 -9.78 -37.62
CA CYS A 523 -42.20 -10.15 -36.24
C CYS A 523 -43.38 -9.81 -35.34
N GLY A 524 -43.53 -10.56 -34.23
CA GLY A 524 -44.55 -10.33 -33.21
C GLY A 524 -44.22 -9.16 -32.29
N VAL A 525 -45.25 -8.59 -31.64
CA VAL A 525 -45.11 -7.43 -30.72
C VAL A 525 -44.18 -7.78 -29.57
N PHE A 526 -44.26 -8.99 -29.02
CA PHE A 526 -43.38 -9.43 -27.92
C PHE A 526 -41.90 -9.40 -28.35
N ASN A 527 -41.54 -10.01 -29.46
CA ASN A 527 -40.16 -10.01 -29.98
C ASN A 527 -39.72 -8.58 -30.31
N GLY A 528 -40.66 -7.68 -30.65
CA GLY A 528 -40.41 -6.29 -30.89
C GLY A 528 -39.97 -5.54 -29.62
N SER A 529 -40.67 -5.78 -28.52
CA SER A 529 -40.32 -5.21 -27.23
C SER A 529 -38.93 -5.66 -26.77
N GLU A 530 -38.67 -7.00 -26.81
CA GLU A 530 -37.40 -7.53 -26.36
C GLU A 530 -36.21 -7.10 -27.23
N PHE A 531 -36.45 -6.88 -28.53
CA PHE A 531 -35.42 -6.34 -29.41
C PHE A 531 -35.05 -4.89 -29.05
N PHE A 532 -36.06 -4.07 -28.71
CA PHE A 532 -35.81 -2.68 -28.25
C PHE A 532 -35.11 -2.66 -26.89
N ASN A 533 -35.51 -3.53 -25.95
CA ASN A 533 -34.84 -3.66 -24.66
C ASN A 533 -33.36 -4.02 -24.86
N LEU A 534 -33.07 -4.99 -25.71
CA LEU A 534 -31.71 -5.41 -26.03
C LEU A 534 -30.86 -4.28 -26.65
N LEU A 535 -31.43 -3.52 -27.60
CA LEU A 535 -30.74 -2.37 -28.17
C LEU A 535 -30.47 -1.28 -27.13
N SER A 536 -31.37 -1.09 -26.16
CA SER A 536 -31.16 -0.13 -25.07
C SER A 536 -30.05 -0.59 -24.12
N GLU A 537 -29.96 -1.90 -23.81
CA GLU A 537 -28.85 -2.42 -23.01
C GLU A 537 -27.49 -2.29 -23.75
N ALA A 538 -27.47 -2.47 -25.07
CA ALA A 538 -26.27 -2.26 -25.89
C ALA A 538 -25.78 -0.81 -25.87
N GLU A 539 -26.71 0.17 -25.97
CA GLU A 539 -26.44 1.61 -25.86
C GLU A 539 -25.85 1.93 -24.46
N ARG A 540 -26.48 1.42 -23.38
CA ARG A 540 -25.98 1.62 -22.01
C ARG A 540 -24.60 1.02 -21.77
N ILE A 541 -24.27 -0.12 -22.38
CA ILE A 541 -22.92 -0.70 -22.30
C ILE A 541 -21.89 0.23 -22.95
N SER A 542 -22.21 0.81 -24.11
CA SER A 542 -21.31 1.78 -24.77
C SER A 542 -21.13 3.05 -23.97
N ASP A 543 -22.21 3.58 -23.36
CA ASP A 543 -22.14 4.73 -22.42
C ASP A 543 -21.19 4.46 -21.25
N VAL A 544 -21.29 3.29 -20.62
CA VAL A 544 -20.39 2.89 -19.53
C VAL A 544 -18.94 2.82 -20.00
N CYS A 545 -18.70 2.30 -21.20
CA CYS A 545 -17.37 2.26 -21.80
C CYS A 545 -16.82 3.70 -22.02
N SER A 546 -17.65 4.62 -22.53
CA SER A 546 -17.32 6.04 -22.68
C SER A 546 -16.94 6.67 -21.34
N ASN A 547 -17.73 6.45 -20.28
CA ASN A 547 -17.45 6.96 -18.94
C ASN A 547 -16.07 6.51 -18.43
N VAL A 548 -15.69 5.24 -18.60
CA VAL A 548 -14.36 4.72 -18.24
C VAL A 548 -13.26 5.37 -19.07
N GLY A 549 -13.50 5.53 -20.38
CA GLY A 549 -12.57 6.20 -21.31
C GLY A 549 -12.29 7.64 -20.90
N VAL A 550 -13.36 8.41 -20.71
CA VAL A 550 -13.29 9.82 -20.30
C VAL A 550 -12.64 9.97 -18.92
N ALA A 551 -12.98 9.11 -17.95
CA ALA A 551 -12.35 9.11 -16.63
C ALA A 551 -10.83 8.83 -16.72
N THR A 552 -10.40 7.94 -17.62
CA THR A 552 -8.98 7.65 -17.88
C THR A 552 -8.26 8.86 -18.48
N VAL A 553 -8.89 9.56 -19.44
CA VAL A 553 -8.35 10.79 -20.04
C VAL A 553 -8.28 11.92 -19.01
N ALA A 554 -9.35 12.14 -18.25
CA ALA A 554 -9.43 13.19 -17.22
C ALA A 554 -8.38 13.01 -16.12
N ARG A 555 -8.07 11.78 -15.75
CA ARG A 555 -6.99 11.48 -14.80
C ARG A 555 -5.61 11.91 -15.31
N ALA A 556 -5.35 11.72 -16.59
CA ALA A 556 -4.07 12.07 -17.19
C ALA A 556 -3.97 13.57 -17.56
N LYS A 557 -5.11 14.25 -17.76
CA LYS A 557 -5.21 15.65 -18.09
C LYS A 557 -6.11 16.38 -17.07
N PRO A 558 -5.53 16.93 -15.98
CA PRO A 558 -6.30 17.57 -14.90
C PRO A 558 -7.21 18.72 -15.36
N GLU A 559 -6.89 19.33 -16.49
CA GLU A 559 -7.67 20.42 -17.10
C GLU A 559 -9.07 19.98 -17.52
N ILE A 560 -9.22 18.70 -17.90
CA ILE A 560 -10.49 18.12 -18.36
C ILE A 560 -11.39 17.75 -17.18
N LYS A 561 -10.82 17.45 -16.02
CA LYS A 561 -11.53 16.94 -14.83
C LYS A 561 -12.73 17.80 -14.38
N HIS A 562 -12.61 19.11 -14.46
CA HIS A 562 -13.67 20.06 -14.08
C HIS A 562 -14.58 20.45 -15.25
N GLN A 563 -14.30 19.95 -16.44
CA GLN A 563 -14.97 20.32 -17.69
C GLN A 563 -15.24 19.10 -18.59
N VAL A 564 -15.55 17.94 -17.98
CA VAL A 564 -15.83 16.68 -18.71
C VAL A 564 -16.92 16.89 -19.78
N HIS A 565 -18.01 17.56 -19.43
CA HIS A 565 -19.07 17.86 -20.38
C HIS A 565 -18.59 18.73 -21.56
N ASN A 566 -17.75 19.74 -21.29
CA ASN A 566 -17.17 20.58 -22.35
C ASN A 566 -16.20 19.77 -23.21
N TYR A 567 -15.47 18.82 -22.64
CA TYR A 567 -14.57 17.93 -23.36
C TYR A 567 -15.36 17.04 -24.35
N ILE A 568 -16.40 16.36 -23.90
CA ILE A 568 -17.26 15.52 -24.75
C ILE A 568 -17.91 16.40 -25.84
N SER A 569 -18.49 17.57 -25.49
CA SER A 569 -19.07 18.50 -26.45
C SER A 569 -18.06 19.02 -27.48
N MET A 570 -16.79 19.17 -27.08
CA MET A 570 -15.72 19.55 -28.01
C MET A 570 -15.41 18.40 -28.99
N LEU A 571 -15.34 17.15 -28.55
CA LEU A 571 -15.14 15.99 -29.41
C LEU A 571 -16.25 15.89 -30.46
N HIS A 572 -17.52 16.03 -30.06
CA HIS A 572 -18.69 15.94 -30.94
C HIS A 572 -18.91 17.22 -31.80
N SER A 573 -18.13 18.28 -31.57
CA SER A 573 -18.27 19.54 -32.35
C SER A 573 -17.66 19.44 -33.76
N GLY A 574 -17.06 18.32 -34.14
CA GLY A 574 -16.38 18.11 -35.41
C GLY A 574 -15.01 18.80 -35.53
N LYS A 575 -14.48 19.36 -34.43
CA LYS A 575 -13.20 20.08 -34.42
C LYS A 575 -11.99 19.18 -34.09
N ASP A 576 -12.22 18.02 -33.50
CA ASP A 576 -11.17 17.06 -33.17
C ASP A 576 -10.93 16.14 -34.37
N GLU A 577 -9.77 16.30 -35.03
CA GLU A 577 -9.42 15.53 -36.23
C GLU A 577 -9.22 14.05 -35.92
N GLU A 578 -8.63 13.71 -34.78
CA GLU A 578 -8.39 12.32 -34.35
C GLU A 578 -9.72 11.59 -34.13
N PHE A 579 -10.63 12.22 -33.41
CA PHE A 579 -11.99 11.71 -33.21
C PHE A 579 -12.70 11.49 -34.56
N ASN A 580 -12.73 12.49 -35.42
CA ASN A 580 -13.42 12.42 -36.70
C ASN A 580 -12.87 11.31 -37.60
N GLN A 581 -11.55 11.11 -37.63
CA GLN A 581 -10.93 10.03 -38.43
C GLN A 581 -11.32 8.64 -37.93
N VAL A 582 -11.30 8.42 -36.61
CA VAL A 582 -11.68 7.15 -36.00
C VAL A 582 -13.15 6.88 -36.22
N TYR A 583 -14.00 7.86 -35.90
CA TYR A 583 -15.45 7.78 -36.11
C TYR A 583 -15.79 7.44 -37.58
N GLN A 584 -15.30 8.21 -38.55
CA GLN A 584 -15.60 8.00 -39.96
C GLN A 584 -15.15 6.61 -40.45
N LYS A 585 -13.94 6.21 -40.08
CA LYS A 585 -13.42 4.89 -40.46
C LYS A 585 -14.29 3.76 -39.91
N THR A 586 -14.63 3.84 -38.63
CA THR A 586 -15.45 2.81 -37.97
C THR A 586 -16.87 2.81 -38.49
N HIS A 587 -17.48 3.97 -38.66
CA HIS A 587 -18.81 4.13 -39.24
C HIS A 587 -18.87 3.49 -40.64
N ASP A 588 -17.95 3.83 -41.55
CA ASP A 588 -17.91 3.28 -42.90
C ASP A 588 -17.75 1.76 -42.90
N GLU A 589 -16.93 1.23 -42.01
CA GLU A 589 -16.72 -0.23 -41.88
C GLU A 589 -18.00 -0.97 -41.46
N TYR A 590 -18.61 -0.56 -40.36
CA TYR A 590 -19.76 -1.29 -39.79
C TYR A 590 -21.04 -1.04 -40.59
N PHE A 591 -21.27 0.16 -41.10
CA PHE A 591 -22.44 0.46 -41.94
C PHE A 591 -22.36 -0.17 -43.31
N LYS A 592 -21.18 -0.35 -43.92
CA LYS A 592 -21.02 -1.12 -45.14
C LYS A 592 -21.40 -2.58 -44.93
N ARG A 593 -21.03 -3.16 -43.79
CA ARG A 593 -21.42 -4.56 -43.43
C ARG A 593 -22.91 -4.66 -43.20
N LEU A 594 -23.53 -3.73 -42.48
CA LEU A 594 -24.96 -3.69 -42.25
C LEU A 594 -25.73 -3.62 -43.58
N ASN A 595 -25.33 -2.74 -44.51
CA ASN A 595 -25.95 -2.62 -45.81
C ASN A 595 -25.85 -3.88 -46.65
N THR A 596 -24.76 -4.65 -46.55
CA THR A 596 -24.61 -5.92 -47.25
C THR A 596 -25.59 -6.98 -46.74
N ILE A 597 -25.91 -6.96 -45.44
CA ILE A 597 -26.87 -7.89 -44.81
C ILE A 597 -28.31 -7.53 -45.18
N THR A 598 -28.63 -6.24 -45.24
CA THR A 598 -30.02 -5.77 -45.55
C THR A 598 -30.40 -5.88 -47.01
N THR A 599 -29.44 -6.03 -47.91
CA THR A 599 -29.67 -6.18 -49.38
C THR A 599 -29.79 -7.64 -49.82
N ASN A 600 -29.39 -8.61 -49.00
CA ASN A 600 -29.56 -10.04 -49.20
C ASN A 600 -30.78 -10.58 -48.41
#